data_bdca4b65cae409a06eb8c1287ea54357
#
_entry.id   bdca4b65cae409a06eb8c1287ea54357
#
_cell.length_a   1.000
_cell.length_b   1.000
_cell.length_c   1.000
_cell.angle_alpha   90.00
_cell.angle_beta   90.00
_cell.angle_gamma   90.00
#
_symmetry.space_group_name_H-M   'P 1'
#
loop_
_entity.id
_entity.type
_entity.pdbx_description
1 polymer ?
#
loop_
_entity_poly.entity_id
_entity_poly.type
_entity_poly.pdbx_seq_one_letter_code
_entity_poly.pdbx_strand_id
1 'polypeptide(L)'
;MTFVKKSADKTPIVDNVFSIVSKAKQDKQQNGSENVIDATIGSLYGEDEQLVALDEVFNHYDAIDHRTKAAYASSFSGNPDYRKAVYEWVKQDADVKLAHSVIATPGGSGAVSMSIETFLDAGDTLIIPDIAWGNYALMASVNNIDVERYHMFEEDHFNLCSVKETIQKVMLKQDHICMIINDPCHNPTGYSLTKEEWKELIAFLNEVSKTHSVVLLNDIAYIDYSYQLSTSRDYMETFNDISDNVMIVVEFSCSKALTSYGLRCGGAVILAQKEEAVREAEIFMEKKARATWSNIPNAAMSNFVWIVTEGKDPYMKEKQKYIDLMKKRSEIFLEEADQVGLAHYPYKEGFFVTLKMKDNVYRDAFHKALMAAHIYTVAVNKGIRVAVCSLPVAKVYGLAEKMKEIERSLN
;
A
#
# COMPACT_ATOMS: atom_id res chain seq x y z
N MET A 1 36.68 -9.02 10.72
CA MET A 1 36.17 -9.79 9.56
C MET A 1 34.66 -9.65 9.50
N THR A 2 34.05 -9.59 8.31
CA THR A 2 32.59 -9.60 8.15
C THR A 2 32.19 -10.86 7.36
N PHE A 3 31.06 -11.50 7.75
CA PHE A 3 30.53 -12.68 7.08
C PHE A 3 29.49 -12.35 6.00
N VAL A 4 28.96 -11.12 6.03
CA VAL A 4 27.98 -10.66 5.03
C VAL A 4 28.71 -10.02 3.83
N LYS A 5 28.05 -9.97 2.67
CA LYS A 5 28.57 -9.34 1.45
C LYS A 5 29.01 -7.89 1.74
N LYS A 6 30.04 -7.40 1.04
CA LYS A 6 30.59 -6.05 1.27
C LYS A 6 29.57 -4.94 1.03
N SER A 7 28.70 -5.12 0.04
CA SER A 7 27.63 -4.19 -0.36
C SER A 7 26.40 -4.24 0.54
N ALA A 8 26.37 -5.13 1.56
CA ALA A 8 25.21 -5.21 2.45
C ALA A 8 25.12 -3.97 3.35
N ASP A 9 23.96 -3.36 3.41
CA ASP A 9 23.63 -2.42 4.48
C ASP A 9 23.63 -3.16 5.82
N LYS A 10 24.40 -2.67 6.78
CA LYS A 10 24.55 -3.27 8.12
C LYS A 10 23.89 -2.39 9.18
N THR A 11 23.24 -1.33 8.78
CA THR A 11 22.50 -0.46 9.70
C THR A 11 21.30 -1.22 10.25
N PRO A 12 21.13 -1.32 11.58
CA PRO A 12 19.94 -1.94 12.14
C PRO A 12 18.67 -1.25 11.63
N ILE A 13 17.66 -2.03 11.30
CA ILE A 13 16.35 -1.49 10.95
C ILE A 13 15.79 -0.76 12.17
N VAL A 14 15.59 0.54 12.04
CA VAL A 14 14.84 1.34 13.01
C VAL A 14 13.38 1.31 12.58
N ASP A 15 12.66 0.24 12.95
CA ASP A 15 11.22 0.19 12.72
C ASP A 15 10.50 1.01 13.80
N ASN A 16 10.29 2.27 13.49
CA ASN A 16 9.60 3.20 14.38
C ASN A 16 8.16 2.73 14.67
N VAL A 17 7.50 2.05 13.73
CA VAL A 17 6.11 1.57 13.91
C VAL A 17 6.05 0.50 15.00
N PHE A 18 6.86 -0.56 14.91
CA PHE A 18 6.87 -1.62 15.93
C PHE A 18 7.33 -1.13 17.30
N SER A 19 8.28 -0.21 17.34
CA SER A 19 8.70 0.43 18.60
C SER A 19 7.55 1.19 19.27
N ILE A 20 6.78 1.95 18.48
CA ILE A 20 5.65 2.73 19.00
C ILE A 20 4.49 1.81 19.38
N VAL A 21 4.19 0.79 18.59
CA VAL A 21 3.20 -0.26 18.92
C VAL A 21 3.53 -0.92 20.27
N SER A 22 4.80 -1.26 20.50
CA SER A 22 5.24 -1.82 21.78
C SER A 22 5.00 -0.86 22.95
N LYS A 23 5.28 0.44 22.76
CA LYS A 23 5.01 1.47 23.79
C LYS A 23 3.52 1.60 24.06
N ALA A 24 2.69 1.67 23.02
CA ALA A 24 1.23 1.73 23.16
C ALA A 24 0.70 0.52 23.94
N LYS A 25 1.21 -0.69 23.64
CA LYS A 25 0.84 -1.91 24.36
C LYS A 25 1.22 -1.89 25.82
N GLN A 26 2.43 -1.41 26.14
CA GLN A 26 2.87 -1.25 27.53
C GLN A 26 2.02 -0.22 28.28
N ASP A 27 1.70 0.89 27.63
CA ASP A 27 0.86 1.94 28.20
C ASP A 27 -0.56 1.44 28.49
N LYS A 28 -1.18 0.70 27.57
CA LYS A 28 -2.47 0.02 27.80
C LYS A 28 -2.45 -0.91 29.01
N GLN A 29 -1.33 -1.61 29.23
CA GLN A 29 -1.17 -2.50 30.40
C GLN A 29 -1.04 -1.73 31.73
N GLN A 30 -0.44 -0.54 31.70
CA GLN A 30 -0.19 0.28 32.90
C GLN A 30 -1.37 1.18 33.25
N ASN A 31 -2.02 1.78 32.26
CA ASN A 31 -3.00 2.84 32.44
C ASN A 31 -4.42 2.46 32.02
N GLY A 32 -4.64 1.23 31.54
CA GLY A 32 -5.93 0.76 31.02
C GLY A 32 -6.13 1.09 29.53
N SER A 33 -6.77 0.17 28.83
CA SER A 33 -6.99 0.31 27.38
C SER A 33 -7.89 1.51 27.03
N GLU A 34 -8.82 1.84 27.92
CA GLU A 34 -9.76 2.95 27.77
C GLU A 34 -9.09 4.31 27.76
N ASN A 35 -7.93 4.45 28.41
CA ASN A 35 -7.17 5.71 28.54
C ASN A 35 -6.12 5.90 27.44
N VAL A 36 -5.92 4.90 26.60
CA VAL A 36 -4.87 4.92 25.56
C VAL A 36 -5.48 4.88 24.17
N ILE A 37 -5.05 5.80 23.32
CA ILE A 37 -5.42 5.86 21.90
C ILE A 37 -4.27 5.30 21.08
N ASP A 38 -4.50 4.14 20.44
CA ASP A 38 -3.51 3.46 19.61
C ASP A 38 -3.89 3.52 18.13
N ALA A 39 -3.50 4.60 17.49
CA ALA A 39 -3.69 4.86 16.06
C ALA A 39 -2.43 4.56 15.24
N THR A 40 -1.66 3.53 15.64
CA THR A 40 -0.39 3.16 14.98
C THR A 40 -0.58 2.10 13.90
N ILE A 41 -1.46 1.11 14.15
CA ILE A 41 -1.52 -0.15 13.41
C ILE A 41 -2.30 0.05 12.10
N GLY A 42 -1.67 -0.35 10.98
CA GLY A 42 -2.32 -0.35 9.66
C GLY A 42 -3.13 -1.62 9.39
N SER A 43 -3.83 -2.13 10.38
CA SER A 43 -4.78 -3.23 10.29
C SER A 43 -6.16 -2.78 10.77
N LEU A 44 -7.20 -3.41 10.25
CA LEU A 44 -8.57 -3.06 10.59
C LEU A 44 -8.95 -3.68 11.94
N TYR A 45 -9.47 -2.85 12.84
CA TYR A 45 -10.01 -3.27 14.14
C TYR A 45 -11.50 -2.96 14.24
N GLY A 46 -12.22 -3.85 14.91
CA GLY A 46 -13.63 -3.69 15.22
C GLY A 46 -13.91 -2.63 16.29
N GLU A 47 -15.17 -2.45 16.61
CA GLU A 47 -15.62 -1.58 17.71
C GLU A 47 -15.29 -2.19 19.09
N ASP A 48 -14.99 -3.47 19.14
CA ASP A 48 -14.52 -4.24 20.30
C ASP A 48 -12.99 -4.15 20.50
N GLU A 49 -12.31 -3.33 19.73
CA GLU A 49 -10.84 -3.21 19.70
C GLU A 49 -10.12 -4.55 19.38
N GLN A 50 -10.79 -5.49 18.70
CA GLN A 50 -10.15 -6.71 18.21
C GLN A 50 -9.81 -6.59 16.72
N LEU A 51 -8.77 -7.31 16.30
CA LEU A 51 -8.40 -7.40 14.90
C LEU A 51 -9.56 -8.04 14.11
N VAL A 52 -10.03 -7.34 13.08
CA VAL A 52 -11.05 -7.88 12.20
C VAL A 52 -10.47 -9.04 11.39
N ALA A 53 -11.10 -10.18 11.52
CA ALA A 53 -10.93 -11.34 10.66
C ALA A 53 -12.31 -11.61 10.04
N LEU A 54 -12.47 -11.38 8.73
CA LEU A 54 -13.77 -11.56 8.07
C LEU A 54 -14.22 -13.01 8.18
N ASP A 55 -15.42 -13.23 8.73
CA ASP A 55 -15.96 -14.57 9.00
C ASP A 55 -16.04 -15.42 7.73
N GLU A 56 -16.51 -14.84 6.62
CA GLU A 56 -16.60 -15.55 5.33
C GLU A 56 -15.22 -16.05 4.85
N VAL A 57 -14.19 -15.25 5.06
CA VAL A 57 -12.81 -15.58 4.66
C VAL A 57 -12.26 -16.72 5.49
N PHE A 58 -12.40 -16.65 6.81
CA PHE A 58 -11.76 -17.61 7.70
C PHE A 58 -12.57 -18.89 7.86
N ASN A 59 -13.93 -18.84 7.82
CA ASN A 59 -14.77 -20.03 7.79
C ASN A 59 -14.47 -20.92 6.58
N HIS A 60 -14.33 -20.31 5.37
CA HIS A 60 -13.92 -21.10 4.21
C HIS A 60 -12.49 -21.60 4.32
N TYR A 61 -11.55 -20.76 4.80
CA TYR A 61 -10.16 -21.19 5.00
C TYR A 61 -10.06 -22.40 5.93
N ASP A 62 -10.84 -22.42 7.01
CA ASP A 62 -10.88 -23.55 7.95
C ASP A 62 -11.47 -24.80 7.34
N ALA A 63 -12.44 -24.66 6.45
CA ALA A 63 -13.09 -25.77 5.74
C ALA A 63 -12.22 -26.40 4.63
N ILE A 64 -11.16 -25.72 4.17
CA ILE A 64 -10.22 -26.28 3.18
C ILE A 64 -9.58 -27.56 3.74
N ASP A 65 -9.59 -28.62 2.96
CA ASP A 65 -9.06 -29.91 3.37
C ASP A 65 -7.54 -29.89 3.63
N HIS A 66 -7.07 -30.81 4.47
CA HIS A 66 -5.66 -30.86 4.88
C HIS A 66 -4.69 -31.15 3.74
N ARG A 67 -5.11 -31.86 2.69
CA ARG A 67 -4.24 -32.17 1.54
C ARG A 67 -4.00 -30.91 0.72
N THR A 68 -5.04 -30.12 0.48
CA THR A 68 -4.91 -28.81 -0.17
C THR A 68 -4.03 -27.86 0.65
N LYS A 69 -4.17 -27.85 1.99
CA LYS A 69 -3.30 -27.06 2.90
C LYS A 69 -1.85 -27.51 2.87
N ALA A 70 -1.59 -28.81 2.67
CA ALA A 70 -0.24 -29.39 2.66
C ALA A 70 0.45 -29.37 1.29
N ALA A 71 -0.31 -29.24 0.20
CA ALA A 71 0.22 -29.33 -1.16
C ALA A 71 1.00 -28.07 -1.55
N TYR A 72 2.02 -28.26 -2.37
CA TYR A 72 2.60 -27.14 -3.12
C TYR A 72 1.61 -26.64 -4.18
N ALA A 73 1.78 -25.37 -4.60
CA ALA A 73 1.12 -24.86 -5.79
C ALA A 73 1.53 -25.65 -7.05
N SER A 74 0.68 -25.66 -8.06
CA SER A 74 0.92 -26.38 -9.32
C SER A 74 1.95 -25.69 -10.22
N SER A 75 2.31 -24.45 -9.95
CA SER A 75 3.28 -23.65 -10.70
C SER A 75 4.01 -22.66 -9.79
N PHE A 76 5.20 -22.22 -10.21
CA PHE A 76 5.99 -21.24 -9.47
C PHE A 76 5.39 -19.83 -9.52
N SER A 77 4.67 -19.52 -10.58
CA SER A 77 3.92 -18.28 -10.74
C SER A 77 2.55 -18.30 -10.05
N GLY A 78 2.21 -19.40 -9.38
CA GLY A 78 0.91 -19.60 -8.69
C GLY A 78 -0.04 -20.47 -9.51
N ASN A 79 -1.09 -20.97 -8.86
CA ASN A 79 -2.11 -21.79 -9.51
C ASN A 79 -2.81 -21.03 -10.64
N PRO A 80 -3.12 -21.67 -11.78
CA PRO A 80 -3.74 -20.99 -12.93
C PRO A 80 -5.08 -20.32 -12.61
N ASP A 81 -5.92 -20.97 -11.81
CA ASP A 81 -7.20 -20.43 -11.32
C ASP A 81 -7.01 -19.20 -10.42
N TYR A 82 -6.02 -19.23 -9.55
CA TYR A 82 -5.63 -18.10 -8.71
C TYR A 82 -5.15 -16.92 -9.56
N ARG A 83 -4.25 -17.16 -10.52
CA ARG A 83 -3.74 -16.10 -11.40
C ARG A 83 -4.87 -15.42 -12.18
N LYS A 84 -5.79 -16.22 -12.72
CA LYS A 84 -7.00 -15.73 -13.38
C LYS A 84 -7.87 -14.92 -12.43
N ALA A 85 -8.15 -15.45 -11.23
CA ALA A 85 -8.98 -14.79 -10.24
C ALA A 85 -8.37 -13.46 -9.78
N VAL A 86 -7.04 -13.38 -9.61
CA VAL A 86 -6.34 -12.13 -9.27
C VAL A 86 -6.52 -11.09 -10.36
N TYR A 87 -6.32 -11.46 -11.63
CA TYR A 87 -6.49 -10.52 -12.75
C TYR A 87 -7.91 -9.97 -12.81
N GLU A 88 -8.91 -10.85 -12.76
CA GLU A 88 -10.32 -10.45 -12.79
C GLU A 88 -10.72 -9.60 -11.56
N TRP A 89 -10.18 -9.91 -10.39
CA TRP A 89 -10.43 -9.12 -9.18
C TRP A 89 -9.78 -7.74 -9.23
N VAL A 90 -8.56 -7.66 -9.74
CA VAL A 90 -7.81 -6.41 -9.85
C VAL A 90 -8.50 -5.43 -10.79
N LYS A 91 -8.87 -5.87 -11.98
CA LYS A 91 -9.51 -5.00 -12.97
C LYS A 91 -11.02 -4.81 -12.74
N GLN A 92 -11.70 -5.82 -12.13
CA GLN A 92 -13.17 -5.87 -12.05
C GLN A 92 -13.84 -5.50 -13.37
N ASP A 93 -14.69 -4.46 -13.38
CA ASP A 93 -15.44 -4.01 -14.55
C ASP A 93 -14.65 -3.04 -15.46
N ALA A 94 -13.41 -2.63 -15.08
CA ALA A 94 -12.57 -1.78 -15.91
C ALA A 94 -12.17 -2.50 -17.22
N ASP A 95 -12.33 -1.82 -18.34
CA ASP A 95 -12.01 -2.35 -19.68
C ASP A 95 -10.51 -2.23 -19.96
N VAL A 96 -9.71 -3.13 -19.39
CA VAL A 96 -8.25 -3.21 -19.61
C VAL A 96 -7.98 -4.18 -20.76
N LYS A 97 -7.39 -3.66 -21.87
CA LYS A 97 -7.15 -4.39 -23.12
C LYS A 97 -5.71 -4.85 -23.32
N LEU A 98 -4.84 -4.56 -22.37
CA LEU A 98 -3.41 -4.86 -22.44
C LEU A 98 -3.12 -6.36 -22.36
N ALA A 99 -2.02 -6.77 -22.96
CA ALA A 99 -1.42 -8.06 -22.68
C ALA A 99 -1.06 -8.14 -21.19
N HIS A 100 -1.27 -9.32 -20.58
CA HIS A 100 -1.08 -9.44 -19.12
C HIS A 100 -0.55 -10.80 -18.69
N SER A 101 0.10 -10.82 -17.55
CA SER A 101 0.43 -12.01 -16.77
C SER A 101 0.35 -11.71 -15.28
N VAL A 102 0.21 -12.76 -14.47
CA VAL A 102 0.13 -12.66 -13.01
C VAL A 102 1.15 -13.56 -12.36
N ILE A 103 1.91 -13.04 -11.41
CA ILE A 103 2.81 -13.80 -10.55
C ILE A 103 2.29 -13.75 -9.11
N ALA A 104 2.05 -14.92 -8.52
CA ALA A 104 1.69 -15.04 -7.11
C ALA A 104 2.87 -14.67 -6.21
N THR A 105 2.62 -13.84 -5.20
CA THR A 105 3.65 -13.29 -4.32
C THR A 105 3.27 -13.42 -2.85
N PRO A 106 4.25 -13.44 -1.91
CA PRO A 106 3.96 -13.47 -0.48
C PRO A 106 3.42 -12.11 0.02
N GLY A 107 2.17 -11.80 -0.37
CA GLY A 107 1.49 -10.54 -0.13
C GLY A 107 2.01 -9.41 -1.03
N GLY A 108 1.45 -8.20 -0.86
CA GLY A 108 1.87 -7.01 -1.62
C GLY A 108 3.34 -6.64 -1.40
N SER A 109 3.89 -6.86 -0.20
CA SER A 109 5.33 -6.63 0.04
C SER A 109 6.23 -7.49 -0.86
N GLY A 110 5.84 -8.76 -1.09
CA GLY A 110 6.56 -9.63 -2.01
C GLY A 110 6.43 -9.18 -3.46
N ALA A 111 5.25 -8.66 -3.85
CA ALA A 111 5.01 -8.12 -5.17
C ALA A 111 5.91 -6.91 -5.45
N VAL A 112 5.84 -5.88 -4.60
CA VAL A 112 6.66 -4.65 -4.73
C VAL A 112 8.16 -4.96 -4.71
N SER A 113 8.63 -5.78 -3.75
CA SER A 113 10.06 -6.11 -3.65
C SER A 113 10.56 -6.82 -4.90
N MET A 114 9.80 -7.80 -5.38
CA MET A 114 10.14 -8.54 -6.60
C MET A 114 10.17 -7.63 -7.83
N SER A 115 9.21 -6.71 -7.94
CA SER A 115 9.14 -5.77 -9.06
C SER A 115 10.32 -4.79 -9.06
N ILE A 116 10.66 -4.20 -7.91
CA ILE A 116 11.85 -3.34 -7.80
C ILE A 116 13.11 -4.09 -8.29
N GLU A 117 13.31 -5.32 -7.83
CA GLU A 117 14.46 -6.15 -8.21
C GLU A 117 14.40 -6.69 -9.65
N THR A 118 13.25 -6.64 -10.30
CA THR A 118 13.07 -7.07 -11.69
C THR A 118 13.48 -5.98 -12.66
N PHE A 119 13.18 -4.73 -12.33
CA PHE A 119 13.27 -3.62 -13.27
C PHE A 119 14.41 -2.64 -13.00
N LEU A 120 15.15 -2.81 -11.89
CA LEU A 120 16.26 -1.95 -11.55
C LEU A 120 17.50 -2.78 -11.17
N ASP A 121 18.64 -2.39 -11.72
CA ASP A 121 19.95 -2.91 -11.36
C ASP A 121 20.50 -2.19 -10.10
N ALA A 122 21.51 -2.80 -9.47
CA ALA A 122 22.23 -2.16 -8.38
C ALA A 122 22.94 -0.88 -8.87
N GLY A 123 22.63 0.25 -8.25
CA GLY A 123 23.11 1.58 -8.63
C GLY A 123 22.08 2.40 -9.41
N ASP A 124 20.99 1.78 -9.88
CA ASP A 124 19.86 2.51 -10.42
C ASP A 124 19.08 3.24 -9.33
N THR A 125 18.16 4.10 -9.75
CA THR A 125 17.35 4.94 -8.88
C THR A 125 15.87 4.59 -9.03
N LEU A 126 15.23 4.25 -7.90
CA LEU A 126 13.78 4.12 -7.77
C LEU A 126 13.17 5.49 -7.44
N ILE A 127 12.07 5.83 -8.10
CA ILE A 127 11.32 7.07 -7.86
C ILE A 127 10.10 6.77 -6.98
N ILE A 128 9.99 7.47 -5.84
CA ILE A 128 8.87 7.32 -4.90
C ILE A 128 8.37 8.69 -4.40
N PRO A 129 7.15 8.81 -3.86
CA PRO A 129 6.73 10.06 -3.23
C PRO A 129 7.54 10.35 -1.95
N ASP A 130 7.65 11.62 -1.60
CA ASP A 130 8.33 12.08 -0.37
C ASP A 130 7.57 11.72 0.91
N ILE A 131 6.26 11.50 0.80
CA ILE A 131 5.41 10.93 1.82
C ILE A 131 4.87 9.59 1.33
N ALA A 132 5.40 8.48 1.90
CA ALA A 132 5.17 7.14 1.39
C ALA A 132 5.28 6.07 2.48
N TRP A 133 4.88 4.87 2.17
CA TRP A 133 5.20 3.70 2.98
C TRP A 133 6.71 3.47 3.01
N GLY A 134 7.28 3.50 4.23
CA GLY A 134 8.74 3.49 4.42
C GLY A 134 9.47 2.28 3.83
N ASN A 135 8.76 1.16 3.63
CA ASN A 135 9.37 -0.06 3.11
C ASN A 135 9.78 0.03 1.64
N TYR A 136 9.25 0.96 0.83
CA TYR A 136 9.75 1.15 -0.55
C TYR A 136 11.24 1.49 -0.55
N ALA A 137 11.64 2.45 0.28
CA ALA A 137 13.05 2.82 0.40
C ALA A 137 13.91 1.69 1.02
N LEU A 138 13.35 0.92 1.96
CA LEU A 138 14.04 -0.24 2.51
C LEU A 138 14.29 -1.31 1.45
N MET A 139 13.27 -1.65 0.64
CA MET A 139 13.38 -2.63 -0.46
C MET A 139 14.42 -2.19 -1.50
N ALA A 140 14.49 -0.90 -1.83
CA ALA A 140 15.53 -0.35 -2.69
C ALA A 140 16.92 -0.50 -2.05
N SER A 141 17.09 -0.09 -0.79
CA SER A 141 18.38 -0.07 -0.12
C SER A 141 19.03 -1.45 0.02
N VAL A 142 18.24 -2.50 0.33
CA VAL A 142 18.77 -3.88 0.46
C VAL A 142 19.26 -4.46 -0.87
N ASN A 143 18.84 -3.86 -1.98
CA ASN A 143 19.24 -4.21 -3.35
C ASN A 143 20.31 -3.25 -3.92
N ASN A 144 20.80 -2.30 -3.11
CA ASN A 144 21.73 -1.24 -3.53
C ASN A 144 21.15 -0.35 -4.65
N ILE A 145 19.87 -0.08 -4.60
CA ILE A 145 19.13 0.81 -5.49
C ILE A 145 18.96 2.13 -4.75
N ASP A 146 19.30 3.23 -5.42
CA ASP A 146 19.12 4.57 -4.89
C ASP A 146 17.65 5.00 -4.93
N VAL A 147 17.30 6.03 -4.18
CA VAL A 147 15.93 6.56 -4.12
C VAL A 147 15.93 8.06 -4.37
N GLU A 148 15.16 8.49 -5.38
CA GLU A 148 14.77 9.88 -5.58
C GLU A 148 13.32 10.09 -5.21
N ARG A 149 13.00 11.27 -4.67
CA ARG A 149 11.67 11.57 -4.15
C ARG A 149 11.05 12.76 -4.84
N TYR A 150 9.81 12.60 -5.33
CA TYR A 150 8.99 13.72 -5.77
C TYR A 150 8.10 14.22 -4.62
N HIS A 151 7.79 15.50 -4.60
CA HIS A 151 6.80 16.05 -3.69
C HIS A 151 5.41 15.64 -4.15
N MET A 152 4.72 14.83 -3.32
CA MET A 152 3.45 14.23 -3.71
C MET A 152 2.34 15.25 -3.92
N PHE A 153 2.34 16.33 -3.16
CA PHE A 153 1.27 17.33 -3.20
C PHE A 153 1.76 18.71 -3.56
N GLU A 154 0.98 19.38 -4.40
CA GLU A 154 0.97 20.83 -4.58
C GLU A 154 -0.40 21.33 -4.13
N GLU A 155 -0.42 22.11 -3.04
CA GLU A 155 -1.65 22.41 -2.30
C GLU A 155 -2.41 21.13 -1.91
N ASP A 156 -3.59 20.88 -2.49
CA ASP A 156 -4.44 19.72 -2.20
C ASP A 156 -4.56 18.75 -3.39
N HIS A 157 -3.67 18.86 -4.39
CA HIS A 157 -3.66 18.06 -5.60
C HIS A 157 -2.36 17.25 -5.76
N PHE A 158 -2.42 16.23 -6.59
CA PHE A 158 -1.23 15.47 -6.99
C PHE A 158 -0.25 16.36 -7.77
N ASN A 159 0.99 16.40 -7.33
CA ASN A 159 2.02 17.28 -7.90
C ASN A 159 2.73 16.64 -9.09
N LEU A 160 2.09 16.66 -10.26
CA LEU A 160 2.68 16.13 -11.48
C LEU A 160 3.93 16.93 -11.92
N CYS A 161 4.06 18.20 -11.57
CA CYS A 161 5.25 19.01 -11.88
C CYS A 161 6.48 18.42 -11.18
N SER A 162 6.37 18.11 -9.89
CA SER A 162 7.46 17.48 -9.14
C SER A 162 7.81 16.08 -9.65
N VAL A 163 6.82 15.30 -10.09
CA VAL A 163 7.05 14.01 -10.77
C VAL A 163 7.89 14.21 -12.04
N LYS A 164 7.51 15.18 -12.87
CA LYS A 164 8.24 15.51 -14.13
C LYS A 164 9.68 15.89 -13.87
N GLU A 165 9.93 16.80 -12.93
CA GLU A 165 11.27 17.24 -12.55
C GLU A 165 12.12 16.07 -12.02
N THR A 166 11.54 15.21 -11.18
CA THR A 166 12.25 14.07 -10.61
C THR A 166 12.62 13.05 -11.69
N ILE A 167 11.68 12.70 -12.57
CA ILE A 167 11.94 11.78 -13.68
C ILE A 167 13.01 12.35 -14.60
N GLN A 168 12.92 13.62 -15.00
CA GLN A 168 13.94 14.28 -15.85
C GLN A 168 15.35 14.23 -15.23
N LYS A 169 15.46 14.37 -13.91
CA LYS A 169 16.74 14.24 -13.19
C LYS A 169 17.28 12.81 -13.25
N VAL A 170 16.41 11.80 -13.12
CA VAL A 170 16.79 10.38 -13.15
C VAL A 170 17.18 9.95 -14.58
N MET A 171 16.48 10.43 -15.61
CA MET A 171 16.79 10.19 -17.02
C MET A 171 18.23 10.57 -17.43
N LEU A 172 18.88 11.47 -16.70
CA LEU A 172 20.27 11.84 -16.94
C LEU A 172 21.27 10.78 -16.44
N LYS A 173 20.82 9.80 -15.68
CA LYS A 173 21.68 8.84 -14.99
C LYS A 173 21.48 7.39 -15.44
N GLN A 174 20.29 7.04 -15.93
CA GLN A 174 19.91 5.67 -16.27
C GLN A 174 18.89 5.62 -17.40
N ASP A 175 18.87 4.51 -18.15
CA ASP A 175 17.99 4.31 -19.31
C ASP A 175 16.62 3.73 -18.91
N HIS A 176 16.46 3.23 -17.70
CA HIS A 176 15.26 2.60 -17.18
C HIS A 176 14.63 3.46 -16.08
N ILE A 177 13.42 3.94 -16.29
CA ILE A 177 12.67 4.70 -15.29
C ILE A 177 11.71 3.75 -14.58
N CYS A 178 11.86 3.64 -13.26
CA CYS A 178 10.93 2.90 -12.41
C CYS A 178 10.39 3.80 -11.30
N MET A 179 9.06 3.89 -11.20
CA MET A 179 8.40 4.68 -10.17
C MET A 179 7.28 3.92 -9.49
N ILE A 180 7.01 4.25 -8.22
CA ILE A 180 5.91 3.67 -7.44
C ILE A 180 4.86 4.73 -7.19
N ILE A 181 3.59 4.35 -7.39
CA ILE A 181 2.40 5.07 -6.92
C ILE A 181 1.55 4.10 -6.11
N ASN A 182 1.29 4.44 -4.84
CA ASN A 182 0.31 3.72 -4.02
C ASN A 182 -1.03 4.45 -4.15
N ASP A 183 -1.90 3.91 -4.97
CA ASP A 183 -3.21 4.48 -5.33
C ASP A 183 -4.16 3.36 -5.78
N PRO A 184 -5.45 3.44 -5.40
CA PRO A 184 -6.10 4.41 -4.53
C PRO A 184 -5.88 4.15 -3.03
N CYS A 185 -6.45 5.03 -2.18
CA CYS A 185 -6.36 4.91 -0.71
C CYS A 185 -4.91 4.99 -0.19
N HIS A 186 -4.15 5.95 -0.67
CA HIS A 186 -2.72 6.11 -0.40
C HIS A 186 -2.34 5.96 1.09
N ASN A 187 -1.38 5.10 1.38
CA ASN A 187 -0.73 5.03 2.68
C ASN A 187 0.53 5.94 2.66
N PRO A 188 0.54 7.07 3.41
CA PRO A 188 -0.21 7.27 4.65
C PRO A 188 -1.36 8.31 4.60
N THR A 189 -1.71 8.90 3.47
CA THR A 189 -2.57 10.10 3.46
C THR A 189 -4.06 9.84 3.23
N GLY A 190 -4.43 8.69 2.66
CA GLY A 190 -5.81 8.42 2.24
C GLY A 190 -6.21 9.18 0.97
N TYR A 191 -5.25 9.71 0.22
CA TYR A 191 -5.50 10.31 -1.08
C TYR A 191 -5.78 9.23 -2.13
N SER A 192 -6.60 9.56 -3.11
CA SER A 192 -6.79 8.79 -4.34
C SER A 192 -6.72 9.75 -5.52
N LEU A 193 -5.88 9.42 -6.52
CA LEU A 193 -5.77 10.22 -7.73
C LEU A 193 -7.11 10.22 -8.48
N THR A 194 -7.43 11.33 -9.12
CA THR A 194 -8.54 11.41 -10.06
C THR A 194 -8.19 10.71 -11.38
N LYS A 195 -9.20 10.34 -12.15
CA LYS A 195 -8.97 9.75 -13.49
C LYS A 195 -8.24 10.73 -14.42
N GLU A 196 -8.43 12.03 -14.23
CA GLU A 196 -7.75 13.10 -14.95
C GLU A 196 -6.26 13.15 -14.59
N GLU A 197 -5.91 13.12 -13.29
CA GLU A 197 -4.52 13.05 -12.83
C GLU A 197 -3.80 11.79 -13.37
N TRP A 198 -4.50 10.66 -13.43
CA TRP A 198 -4.00 9.45 -14.06
C TRP A 198 -3.74 9.61 -15.56
N LYS A 199 -4.68 10.23 -16.32
CA LYS A 199 -4.49 10.51 -17.75
C LYS A 199 -3.28 11.40 -18.01
N GLU A 200 -3.13 12.46 -17.23
CA GLU A 200 -1.99 13.36 -17.35
C GLU A 200 -0.66 12.67 -17.03
N LEU A 201 -0.63 11.81 -16.00
CA LEU A 201 0.53 11.01 -15.67
C LEU A 201 0.88 10.05 -16.81
N ILE A 202 -0.07 9.26 -17.32
CA ILE A 202 0.15 8.31 -18.43
C ILE A 202 0.64 9.05 -19.68
N ALA A 203 0.04 10.17 -20.02
CA ALA A 203 0.49 10.99 -21.15
C ALA A 203 1.96 11.44 -20.98
N PHE A 204 2.35 11.84 -19.79
CA PHE A 204 3.74 12.22 -19.51
C PHE A 204 4.70 11.00 -19.57
N LEU A 205 4.32 9.84 -19.02
CA LEU A 205 5.13 8.63 -19.10
C LEU A 205 5.34 8.19 -20.55
N ASN A 206 4.34 8.38 -21.41
CA ASN A 206 4.48 8.14 -22.86
C ASN A 206 5.50 9.07 -23.52
N GLU A 207 5.59 10.35 -23.09
CA GLU A 207 6.65 11.24 -23.58
C GLU A 207 8.03 10.78 -23.15
N VAL A 208 8.20 10.37 -21.88
CA VAL A 208 9.46 9.81 -21.35
C VAL A 208 9.85 8.55 -22.12
N SER A 209 8.89 7.72 -22.46
CA SER A 209 9.09 6.43 -23.12
C SER A 209 9.59 6.51 -24.57
N LYS A 210 9.65 7.71 -25.15
CA LYS A 210 10.27 7.92 -26.48
C LYS A 210 11.78 7.70 -26.45
N THR A 211 12.40 7.81 -25.30
CA THR A 211 13.87 7.71 -25.11
C THR A 211 14.31 6.74 -24.03
N HIS A 212 13.42 6.35 -23.10
CA HIS A 212 13.71 5.48 -21.98
C HIS A 212 12.65 4.41 -21.86
N SER A 213 12.97 3.25 -21.30
CA SER A 213 11.94 2.32 -20.87
C SER A 213 11.34 2.80 -19.53
N VAL A 214 10.03 2.67 -19.37
CA VAL A 214 9.30 3.16 -18.20
C VAL A 214 8.53 2.03 -17.55
N VAL A 215 8.70 1.84 -16.25
CA VAL A 215 7.91 0.93 -15.44
C VAL A 215 7.20 1.70 -14.34
N LEU A 216 5.88 1.60 -14.32
CA LEU A 216 5.04 2.14 -13.26
C LEU A 216 4.56 1.01 -12.36
N LEU A 217 4.97 1.02 -11.09
CA LEU A 217 4.48 0.11 -10.07
C LEU A 217 3.28 0.77 -9.38
N ASN A 218 2.08 0.23 -9.60
CA ASN A 218 0.86 0.70 -8.98
C ASN A 218 0.50 -0.20 -7.79
N ASP A 219 0.85 0.22 -6.59
CA ASP A 219 0.51 -0.50 -5.34
C ASP A 219 -0.94 -0.21 -4.95
N ILE A 220 -1.80 -1.20 -5.14
CA ILE A 220 -3.24 -1.12 -4.88
C ILE A 220 -3.66 -1.81 -3.57
N ALA A 221 -2.75 -1.95 -2.60
CA ALA A 221 -3.00 -2.74 -1.38
C ALA A 221 -4.29 -2.36 -0.64
N TYR A 222 -4.80 -1.14 -0.80
CA TYR A 222 -5.98 -0.62 -0.11
C TYR A 222 -7.21 -0.41 -0.99
N ILE A 223 -7.14 -0.68 -2.30
CA ILE A 223 -8.20 -0.41 -3.29
C ILE A 223 -9.57 -0.97 -2.89
N ASP A 224 -9.58 -2.13 -2.22
CA ASP A 224 -10.80 -2.80 -1.75
C ASP A 224 -11.44 -2.13 -0.52
N TYR A 225 -10.90 -1.02 -0.07
CA TYR A 225 -11.47 -0.15 0.97
C TYR A 225 -11.77 1.26 0.45
N SER A 226 -11.82 1.44 -0.87
CA SER A 226 -12.41 2.63 -1.48
C SER A 226 -13.89 2.77 -1.05
N TYR A 227 -14.31 4.00 -0.79
CA TYR A 227 -15.70 4.30 -0.44
C TYR A 227 -16.64 4.22 -1.65
N GLN A 228 -16.08 4.14 -2.85
CA GLN A 228 -16.78 3.98 -4.12
C GLN A 228 -16.26 2.75 -4.87
N LEU A 229 -16.49 1.55 -4.30
CA LEU A 229 -15.95 0.30 -4.85
C LEU A 229 -16.26 0.07 -6.32
N SER A 230 -17.47 0.45 -6.78
CA SER A 230 -17.93 0.24 -8.16
C SER A 230 -17.15 1.04 -9.20
N THR A 231 -16.49 2.12 -8.82
CA THR A 231 -15.73 3.00 -9.72
C THR A 231 -14.25 3.08 -9.37
N SER A 232 -13.84 2.40 -8.31
CA SER A 232 -12.46 2.46 -7.79
C SER A 232 -11.40 1.94 -8.77
N ARG A 233 -11.79 1.22 -9.83
CA ARG A 233 -10.93 0.68 -10.89
C ARG A 233 -11.03 1.44 -12.21
N ASP A 234 -11.93 2.42 -12.35
CA ASP A 234 -12.18 3.14 -13.61
C ASP A 234 -10.92 3.84 -14.15
N TYR A 235 -10.00 4.23 -13.27
CA TYR A 235 -8.73 4.83 -13.67
C TYR A 235 -7.85 3.85 -14.46
N MET A 236 -7.97 2.54 -14.25
CA MET A 236 -7.18 1.53 -14.96
C MET A 236 -7.47 1.48 -16.46
N GLU A 237 -8.62 2.03 -16.91
CA GLU A 237 -8.90 2.18 -18.33
C GLU A 237 -7.88 3.12 -19.01
N THR A 238 -7.29 4.07 -18.27
CA THR A 238 -6.23 4.94 -18.79
C THR A 238 -4.94 4.19 -19.13
N PHE A 239 -4.76 2.99 -18.59
CA PHE A 239 -3.61 2.15 -18.89
C PHE A 239 -3.61 1.64 -20.35
N ASN A 240 -4.79 1.60 -21.00
CA ASN A 240 -4.86 1.26 -22.41
C ASN A 240 -4.10 2.23 -23.32
N ASP A 241 -3.85 3.44 -22.84
CA ASP A 241 -3.20 4.51 -23.61
C ASP A 241 -1.66 4.50 -23.47
N ILE A 242 -1.06 3.53 -22.74
CA ILE A 242 0.40 3.43 -22.62
C ILE A 242 1.05 3.11 -23.98
N SER A 243 2.28 3.59 -24.16
CA SER A 243 3.08 3.23 -25.34
C SER A 243 3.76 1.86 -25.20
N ASP A 244 4.34 1.36 -26.27
CA ASP A 244 5.06 0.08 -26.32
C ASP A 244 6.23 -0.02 -25.33
N ASN A 245 6.79 1.12 -24.89
CA ASN A 245 7.94 1.21 -23.98
C ASN A 245 7.53 1.56 -22.56
N VAL A 246 6.22 1.51 -22.24
CA VAL A 246 5.70 1.65 -20.88
C VAL A 246 5.14 0.31 -20.43
N MET A 247 5.53 -0.13 -19.24
CA MET A 247 4.96 -1.28 -18.54
C MET A 247 4.34 -0.83 -17.24
N ILE A 248 3.19 -1.41 -16.89
CA ILE A 248 2.56 -1.20 -15.58
C ILE A 248 2.57 -2.53 -14.84
N VAL A 249 2.95 -2.51 -13.57
CA VAL A 249 2.79 -3.66 -12.68
C VAL A 249 1.86 -3.26 -11.55
N VAL A 250 0.71 -3.93 -11.47
CA VAL A 250 -0.27 -3.68 -10.41
C VAL A 250 0.00 -4.64 -9.26
N GLU A 251 0.33 -4.07 -8.09
CA GLU A 251 0.76 -4.80 -6.90
C GLU A 251 -0.43 -5.07 -5.98
N PHE A 252 -0.95 -6.28 -6.03
CA PHE A 252 -2.14 -6.70 -5.29
C PHE A 252 -1.80 -7.41 -3.98
N SER A 253 -2.64 -7.21 -2.95
CA SER A 253 -2.49 -7.84 -1.63
C SER A 253 -3.81 -8.30 -1.05
N CYS A 254 -3.91 -9.59 -0.69
CA CYS A 254 -5.01 -10.11 0.10
C CYS A 254 -4.98 -9.64 1.58
N SER A 255 -3.85 -9.11 2.05
CA SER A 255 -3.69 -8.72 3.47
C SER A 255 -4.77 -7.76 3.93
N LYS A 256 -5.12 -6.76 3.10
CA LYS A 256 -6.18 -5.79 3.39
C LYS A 256 -7.51 -6.27 2.81
N ALA A 257 -7.53 -6.65 1.53
CA ALA A 257 -8.71 -7.10 0.84
C ALA A 257 -9.50 -8.15 1.65
N LEU A 258 -8.85 -9.16 2.16
CA LEU A 258 -9.43 -10.28 2.91
C LEU A 258 -9.18 -10.22 4.43
N THR A 259 -8.63 -9.14 4.96
CA THR A 259 -8.15 -9.05 6.37
C THR A 259 -7.24 -10.22 6.77
N SER A 260 -6.59 -10.85 5.80
CA SER A 260 -5.78 -12.06 5.98
C SER A 260 -4.27 -11.74 6.03
N TYR A 261 -3.89 -10.80 6.89
CA TYR A 261 -2.54 -10.22 6.99
C TYR A 261 -1.43 -11.27 7.13
N GLY A 262 -1.69 -12.32 7.88
CA GLY A 262 -0.74 -13.40 8.20
C GLY A 262 -0.63 -14.47 7.12
N LEU A 263 -1.60 -14.62 6.21
CA LEU A 263 -1.60 -15.69 5.20
C LEU A 263 -0.65 -15.44 4.04
N ARG A 264 -0.11 -14.23 3.92
CA ARG A 264 0.90 -13.84 2.93
C ARG A 264 0.52 -14.20 1.48
N CYS A 265 -0.66 -13.77 1.05
CA CYS A 265 -1.19 -13.98 -0.29
C CYS A 265 -1.30 -12.65 -1.05
N GLY A 266 -0.85 -12.61 -2.30
CA GLY A 266 -0.88 -11.44 -3.18
C GLY A 266 -0.40 -11.78 -4.56
N GLY A 267 -0.25 -10.77 -5.41
CA GLY A 267 0.20 -10.96 -6.78
C GLY A 267 0.69 -9.67 -7.42
N ALA A 268 1.60 -9.82 -8.37
CA ALA A 268 2.00 -8.80 -9.33
C ALA A 268 1.31 -9.06 -10.66
N VAL A 269 0.51 -8.10 -11.13
CA VAL A 269 -0.18 -8.14 -12.44
C VAL A 269 0.62 -7.28 -13.41
N ILE A 270 1.29 -7.91 -14.35
CA ILE A 270 2.12 -7.27 -15.36
C ILE A 270 1.23 -6.90 -16.54
N LEU A 271 1.29 -5.65 -16.99
CA LEU A 271 0.50 -5.09 -18.08
C LEU A 271 1.40 -4.38 -19.09
N ALA A 272 1.30 -4.69 -20.38
CA ALA A 272 1.99 -3.97 -21.45
C ALA A 272 1.21 -4.07 -22.77
N GLN A 273 1.56 -3.24 -23.75
CA GLN A 273 0.97 -3.32 -25.11
C GLN A 273 1.33 -4.62 -25.81
N LYS A 274 2.56 -5.14 -25.61
CA LYS A 274 3.11 -6.30 -26.30
C LYS A 274 3.19 -7.52 -25.41
N GLU A 275 2.72 -8.66 -25.91
CA GLU A 275 2.82 -9.95 -25.21
C GLU A 275 4.28 -10.34 -24.93
N GLU A 276 5.22 -10.01 -25.84
CA GLU A 276 6.64 -10.33 -25.67
C GLU A 276 7.23 -9.61 -24.45
N ALA A 277 6.88 -8.34 -24.21
CA ALA A 277 7.33 -7.58 -23.06
C ALA A 277 6.78 -8.16 -21.76
N VAL A 278 5.49 -8.55 -21.73
CA VAL A 278 4.88 -9.24 -20.61
C VAL A 278 5.59 -10.56 -20.33
N ARG A 279 5.88 -11.34 -21.39
CA ARG A 279 6.52 -12.65 -21.28
C ARG A 279 7.96 -12.55 -20.77
N GLU A 280 8.71 -11.54 -21.17
CA GLU A 280 10.07 -11.27 -20.67
C GLU A 280 10.06 -11.04 -19.15
N ALA A 281 9.20 -10.15 -18.68
CA ALA A 281 9.05 -9.85 -17.26
C ALA A 281 8.55 -11.10 -16.47
N GLU A 282 7.55 -11.82 -17.02
CA GLU A 282 7.03 -13.04 -16.41
C GLU A 282 8.12 -14.09 -16.20
N ILE A 283 8.96 -14.35 -17.21
CA ILE A 283 10.06 -15.33 -17.14
C ILE A 283 11.02 -14.99 -16.01
N PHE A 284 11.39 -13.71 -15.88
CA PHE A 284 12.32 -13.29 -14.85
C PHE A 284 11.69 -13.36 -13.44
N MET A 285 10.47 -12.86 -13.29
CA MET A 285 9.74 -12.91 -12.03
C MET A 285 9.44 -14.35 -11.58
N GLU A 286 9.12 -15.26 -12.52
CA GLU A 286 8.94 -16.69 -12.21
C GLU A 286 10.22 -17.32 -11.65
N LYS A 287 11.38 -17.01 -12.27
CA LYS A 287 12.69 -17.45 -11.75
C LYS A 287 12.98 -16.90 -10.37
N LYS A 288 12.68 -15.62 -10.13
CA LYS A 288 12.83 -15.00 -8.80
C LYS A 288 11.91 -15.64 -7.78
N ALA A 289 10.63 -15.83 -8.08
CA ALA A 289 9.68 -16.52 -7.22
C ALA A 289 10.20 -17.92 -6.85
N ARG A 290 10.63 -18.69 -7.85
CA ARG A 290 11.19 -20.03 -7.61
C ARG A 290 12.44 -20.03 -6.74
N ALA A 291 13.33 -19.07 -6.95
CA ALA A 291 14.59 -18.97 -6.23
C ALA A 291 14.45 -18.45 -4.80
N THR A 292 13.39 -17.68 -4.50
CA THR A 292 13.24 -16.98 -3.22
C THR A 292 12.30 -17.72 -2.26
N TRP A 293 11.06 -17.98 -2.68
CA TRP A 293 10.03 -18.60 -1.84
C TRP A 293 9.42 -19.88 -2.42
N SER A 294 9.79 -20.26 -3.63
CA SER A 294 9.29 -21.43 -4.37
C SER A 294 7.81 -21.35 -4.74
N ASN A 295 6.92 -21.29 -3.75
CA ASN A 295 5.47 -21.06 -3.89
C ASN A 295 4.98 -20.24 -2.71
N ILE A 296 3.83 -19.59 -2.87
CA ILE A 296 3.06 -19.02 -1.75
C ILE A 296 2.10 -20.10 -1.20
N PRO A 297 1.49 -19.90 -0.01
CA PRO A 297 0.61 -20.88 0.60
C PRO A 297 -0.57 -21.28 -0.31
N ASN A 298 -0.62 -22.56 -0.68
CA ASN A 298 -1.64 -23.09 -1.62
C ASN A 298 -3.07 -22.88 -1.11
N ALA A 299 -3.30 -23.12 0.20
CA ALA A 299 -4.61 -22.90 0.79
C ALA A 299 -5.05 -21.43 0.77
N ALA A 300 -4.11 -20.48 0.87
CA ALA A 300 -4.44 -19.07 0.77
C ALA A 300 -4.89 -18.68 -0.65
N MET A 301 -4.26 -19.26 -1.68
CA MET A 301 -4.68 -19.11 -3.09
C MET A 301 -6.06 -19.71 -3.32
N SER A 302 -6.29 -20.95 -2.85
CA SER A 302 -7.59 -21.62 -2.99
C SER A 302 -8.69 -20.86 -2.28
N ASN A 303 -8.40 -20.32 -1.08
CA ASN A 303 -9.33 -19.48 -0.33
C ASN A 303 -9.70 -18.21 -1.11
N PHE A 304 -8.70 -17.52 -1.66
CA PHE A 304 -8.95 -16.32 -2.47
C PHE A 304 -9.86 -16.61 -3.66
N VAL A 305 -9.56 -17.68 -4.42
CA VAL A 305 -10.38 -18.07 -5.58
C VAL A 305 -11.83 -18.26 -5.17
N TRP A 306 -12.09 -19.03 -4.13
CA TRP A 306 -13.45 -19.27 -3.67
C TRP A 306 -14.15 -17.98 -3.21
N ILE A 307 -13.45 -17.14 -2.43
CA ILE A 307 -14.00 -15.86 -1.93
C ILE A 307 -14.44 -14.93 -3.06
N VAL A 308 -13.66 -14.84 -4.14
CA VAL A 308 -13.96 -13.90 -5.23
C VAL A 308 -14.88 -14.49 -6.31
N THR A 309 -15.23 -15.78 -6.19
CA THR A 309 -16.14 -16.48 -7.10
C THR A 309 -17.41 -16.90 -6.34
N GLU A 310 -17.42 -18.07 -5.72
CA GLU A 310 -18.58 -18.68 -5.07
C GLU A 310 -19.00 -17.95 -3.79
N GLY A 311 -18.03 -17.46 -3.02
CA GLY A 311 -18.24 -16.73 -1.75
C GLY A 311 -18.37 -15.21 -1.91
N LYS A 312 -18.46 -14.68 -3.13
CA LYS A 312 -18.35 -13.24 -3.40
C LYS A 312 -19.43 -12.42 -2.70
N ASP A 313 -20.68 -12.80 -2.83
CA ASP A 313 -21.81 -12.01 -2.30
C ASP A 313 -21.81 -11.90 -0.77
N PRO A 314 -21.71 -13.00 0.01
CA PRO A 314 -21.62 -12.90 1.46
C PRO A 314 -20.36 -12.15 1.92
N TYR A 315 -19.22 -12.38 1.30
CA TYR A 315 -17.98 -11.65 1.57
C TYR A 315 -18.14 -10.13 1.33
N MET A 316 -18.70 -9.71 0.20
CA MET A 316 -18.91 -8.30 -0.10
C MET A 316 -19.89 -7.65 0.87
N LYS A 317 -20.94 -8.36 1.27
CA LYS A 317 -21.90 -7.89 2.28
C LYS A 317 -21.24 -7.70 3.65
N GLU A 318 -20.40 -8.63 4.07
CA GLU A 318 -19.66 -8.51 5.32
C GLU A 318 -18.66 -7.34 5.25
N LYS A 319 -17.90 -7.25 4.18
CA LYS A 319 -16.88 -6.21 3.95
C LYS A 319 -17.47 -4.80 3.93
N GLN A 320 -18.65 -4.61 3.33
CA GLN A 320 -19.31 -3.32 3.26
C GLN A 320 -19.55 -2.70 4.65
N LYS A 321 -19.86 -3.51 5.67
CA LYS A 321 -20.02 -3.03 7.05
C LYS A 321 -18.75 -2.32 7.56
N TYR A 322 -17.59 -2.85 7.19
CA TYR A 322 -16.30 -2.29 7.62
C TYR A 322 -15.86 -1.09 6.77
N ILE A 323 -16.24 -1.05 5.49
CA ILE A 323 -16.06 0.15 4.67
C ILE A 323 -16.89 1.30 5.24
N ASP A 324 -18.16 1.06 5.56
CA ASP A 324 -19.05 2.07 6.17
C ASP A 324 -18.52 2.53 7.54
N LEU A 325 -18.00 1.59 8.34
CA LEU A 325 -17.38 1.90 9.62
C LEU A 325 -16.15 2.79 9.46
N MET A 326 -15.27 2.46 8.50
CA MET A 326 -14.09 3.26 8.22
C MET A 326 -14.43 4.66 7.72
N LYS A 327 -15.40 4.77 6.81
CA LYS A 327 -15.92 6.05 6.32
C LYS A 327 -16.41 6.90 7.48
N LYS A 328 -17.25 6.33 8.37
CA LYS A 328 -17.75 7.03 9.56
C LYS A 328 -16.61 7.54 10.46
N ARG A 329 -15.60 6.71 10.71
CA ARG A 329 -14.44 7.09 11.55
C ARG A 329 -13.64 8.24 10.96
N SER A 330 -13.36 8.19 9.65
CA SER A 330 -12.62 9.25 8.97
C SER A 330 -13.42 10.54 8.88
N GLU A 331 -14.73 10.48 8.61
CA GLU A 331 -15.62 11.65 8.57
C GLU A 331 -15.63 12.37 9.93
N ILE A 332 -15.83 11.66 11.04
CA ILE A 332 -15.80 12.24 12.38
C ILE A 332 -14.47 12.95 12.64
N PHE A 333 -13.35 12.26 12.39
CA PHE A 333 -12.02 12.82 12.64
C PHE A 333 -11.75 14.08 11.82
N LEU A 334 -12.09 14.06 10.53
CA LEU A 334 -11.84 15.18 9.62
C LEU A 334 -12.74 16.38 9.91
N GLU A 335 -14.03 16.16 10.18
CA GLU A 335 -14.96 17.23 10.58
C GLU A 335 -14.46 17.94 11.84
N GLU A 336 -14.02 17.21 12.86
CA GLU A 336 -13.43 17.80 14.05
C GLU A 336 -12.10 18.53 13.73
N ALA A 337 -11.22 17.91 12.92
CA ALA A 337 -9.94 18.50 12.54
C ALA A 337 -10.13 19.85 11.83
N ASP A 338 -11.08 19.94 10.91
CA ASP A 338 -11.42 21.18 10.20
C ASP A 338 -12.00 22.23 11.13
N GLN A 339 -12.90 21.84 12.04
CA GLN A 339 -13.51 22.77 13.02
C GLN A 339 -12.49 23.40 13.93
N VAL A 340 -11.47 22.64 14.37
CA VAL A 340 -10.44 23.16 15.29
C VAL A 340 -9.22 23.72 14.57
N GLY A 341 -9.15 23.60 13.25
CA GLY A 341 -8.02 24.03 12.40
C GLY A 341 -6.77 23.17 12.60
N LEU A 342 -6.94 21.85 12.74
CA LEU A 342 -5.86 20.88 12.76
C LEU A 342 -5.52 20.48 11.31
N ALA A 343 -4.42 21.02 10.78
CA ALA A 343 -4.05 20.84 9.37
C ALA A 343 -3.76 19.38 9.03
N HIS A 344 -4.31 18.91 7.90
CA HIS A 344 -4.08 17.57 7.39
C HIS A 344 -3.77 17.59 5.88
N TYR A 345 -3.18 16.51 5.38
CA TYR A 345 -3.05 16.27 3.94
C TYR A 345 -4.41 15.95 3.33
N PRO A 346 -4.59 16.19 2.00
CA PRO A 346 -5.85 15.85 1.34
C PRO A 346 -6.16 14.37 1.54
N TYR A 347 -7.39 14.11 1.99
CA TYR A 347 -7.90 12.77 2.25
C TYR A 347 -9.18 12.55 1.43
N LYS A 348 -9.31 11.36 0.86
CA LYS A 348 -10.54 10.95 0.17
C LYS A 348 -11.12 9.66 0.77
N GLU A 349 -10.26 8.69 1.10
CA GLU A 349 -10.69 7.35 1.51
C GLU A 349 -9.53 6.53 2.10
N GLY A 350 -9.84 5.37 2.69
CA GLY A 350 -8.82 4.43 3.13
C GLY A 350 -8.53 4.46 4.63
N PHE A 351 -7.43 3.82 5.03
CA PHE A 351 -7.10 3.47 6.41
C PHE A 351 -6.53 4.60 7.26
N PHE A 352 -6.00 5.65 6.62
CA PHE A 352 -5.12 6.61 7.29
C PHE A 352 -5.48 8.05 6.96
N VAL A 353 -5.56 8.89 7.96
CA VAL A 353 -5.50 10.35 7.83
C VAL A 353 -4.11 10.81 8.27
N THR A 354 -3.50 11.75 7.56
CA THR A 354 -2.19 12.28 7.93
C THR A 354 -2.27 13.78 8.20
N LEU A 355 -1.93 14.17 9.44
CA LEU A 355 -1.80 15.57 9.82
C LEU A 355 -0.58 16.18 9.14
N LYS A 356 -0.71 17.41 8.64
CA LYS A 356 0.34 18.15 7.92
C LYS A 356 1.17 18.97 8.91
N MET A 357 2.48 18.73 8.90
CA MET A 357 3.43 19.44 9.76
C MET A 357 4.35 20.36 8.94
N LYS A 358 4.73 21.50 9.51
CA LYS A 358 5.59 22.48 8.83
C LYS A 358 6.97 21.91 8.46
N ASP A 359 7.52 21.05 9.33
CA ASP A 359 8.80 20.38 9.16
C ASP A 359 8.91 19.13 10.07
N ASN A 360 9.99 18.36 9.91
CA ASN A 360 10.21 17.14 10.69
C ASN A 360 10.61 17.40 12.16
N VAL A 361 11.20 18.55 12.48
CA VAL A 361 11.56 18.91 13.86
C VAL A 361 10.29 19.18 14.67
N TYR A 362 9.38 19.95 14.11
CA TYR A 362 8.08 20.22 14.71
C TYR A 362 7.22 18.95 14.83
N ARG A 363 7.23 18.11 13.77
CA ARG A 363 6.58 16.80 13.79
C ARG A 363 7.07 15.94 14.97
N ASP A 364 8.39 15.86 15.19
CA ASP A 364 8.97 15.02 16.25
C ASP A 364 8.60 15.56 17.65
N ALA A 365 8.58 16.87 17.84
CA ALA A 365 8.13 17.49 19.07
C ALA A 365 6.64 17.19 19.33
N PHE A 366 5.79 17.33 18.32
CA PHE A 366 4.36 17.05 18.42
C PHE A 366 4.10 15.57 18.66
N HIS A 367 4.76 14.67 17.93
CA HIS A 367 4.64 13.23 18.12
C HIS A 367 5.02 12.80 19.55
N LYS A 368 6.10 13.38 20.10
CA LYS A 368 6.50 13.14 21.49
C LYS A 368 5.44 13.63 22.50
N ALA A 369 4.85 14.80 22.26
CA ALA A 369 3.79 15.33 23.12
C ALA A 369 2.51 14.50 23.06
N LEU A 370 2.13 14.00 21.88
CA LEU A 370 1.02 13.06 21.72
C LEU A 370 1.23 11.78 22.54
N MET A 371 2.42 11.18 22.46
CA MET A 371 2.73 9.98 23.25
C MET A 371 2.69 10.26 24.76
N ALA A 372 3.13 11.44 25.21
CA ALA A 372 3.04 11.84 26.61
C ALA A 372 1.57 12.02 27.10
N ALA A 373 0.65 12.25 26.15
CA ALA A 373 -0.80 12.31 26.38
C ALA A 373 -1.53 10.99 26.07
N HIS A 374 -0.81 9.87 26.02
CA HIS A 374 -1.32 8.52 25.72
C HIS A 374 -1.95 8.37 24.32
N ILE A 375 -1.53 9.19 23.34
CA ILE A 375 -1.95 9.11 21.94
C ILE A 375 -0.78 8.61 21.09
N TYR A 376 -0.90 7.42 20.57
CA TYR A 376 0.12 6.76 19.77
C TYR A 376 -0.25 6.81 18.30
N THR A 377 0.65 7.34 17.48
CA THR A 377 0.50 7.57 16.04
C THR A 377 1.80 7.22 15.34
N VAL A 378 1.90 7.40 14.03
CA VAL A 378 3.15 7.15 13.28
C VAL A 378 3.67 8.43 12.66
N ALA A 379 4.93 8.78 12.97
CA ALA A 379 5.62 9.88 12.32
C ALA A 379 6.01 9.49 10.88
N VAL A 380 5.61 10.34 9.93
CA VAL A 380 5.98 10.25 8.50
C VAL A 380 6.66 11.54 8.07
N ASN A 381 7.16 11.62 6.83
CA ASN A 381 7.81 12.86 6.37
C ASN A 381 6.82 14.04 6.44
N LYS A 382 7.19 15.07 7.19
CA LYS A 382 6.36 16.27 7.45
C LYS A 382 4.91 15.97 7.85
N GLY A 383 4.67 14.84 8.54
CA GLY A 383 3.31 14.46 8.93
C GLY A 383 3.22 13.49 10.10
N ILE A 384 2.03 13.41 10.65
CA ILE A 384 1.62 12.44 11.68
C ILE A 384 0.48 11.59 11.10
N ARG A 385 0.74 10.32 10.84
CA ARG A 385 -0.27 9.37 10.36
C ARG A 385 -1.12 8.86 11.51
N VAL A 386 -2.42 9.05 11.39
CA VAL A 386 -3.46 8.53 12.28
C VAL A 386 -4.14 7.36 11.60
N ALA A 387 -4.01 6.15 12.15
CA ALA A 387 -4.68 4.96 11.65
C ALA A 387 -6.12 4.91 12.15
N VAL A 388 -7.03 5.59 11.44
CA VAL A 388 -8.48 5.59 11.79
C VAL A 388 -9.09 4.18 11.70
N CYS A 389 -8.47 3.29 10.92
CA CYS A 389 -8.86 1.88 10.81
C CYS A 389 -8.73 1.08 12.12
N SER A 390 -7.91 1.53 13.07
CA SER A 390 -7.64 0.80 14.31
C SER A 390 -8.41 1.32 15.53
N LEU A 391 -9.18 2.41 15.39
CA LEU A 391 -9.87 3.06 16.50
C LEU A 391 -11.37 2.78 16.49
N PRO A 392 -11.98 2.39 17.63
CA PRO A 392 -13.43 2.39 17.73
C PRO A 392 -13.97 3.81 17.64
N VAL A 393 -15.19 3.98 17.13
CA VAL A 393 -15.82 5.30 16.95
C VAL A 393 -15.79 6.15 18.22
N ALA A 394 -15.98 5.52 19.39
CA ALA A 394 -15.94 6.21 20.67
C ALA A 394 -14.58 6.89 20.98
N LYS A 395 -13.48 6.35 20.45
CA LYS A 395 -12.12 6.94 20.60
C LYS A 395 -11.76 7.92 19.50
N VAL A 396 -12.54 7.99 18.44
CA VAL A 396 -12.36 8.98 17.36
C VAL A 396 -12.97 10.32 17.77
N TYR A 397 -14.13 10.30 18.42
CA TYR A 397 -14.76 11.53 18.94
C TYR A 397 -13.85 12.28 19.92
N GLY A 398 -13.67 13.59 19.69
CA GLY A 398 -12.82 14.48 20.48
C GLY A 398 -11.31 14.26 20.28
N LEU A 399 -10.91 13.34 19.41
CA LEU A 399 -9.48 13.06 19.18
C LEU A 399 -8.78 14.22 18.51
N ALA A 400 -9.36 14.79 17.45
CA ALA A 400 -8.75 15.90 16.74
C ALA A 400 -8.69 17.17 17.61
N GLU A 401 -9.72 17.43 18.42
CA GLU A 401 -9.71 18.53 19.41
C GLU A 401 -8.55 18.36 20.41
N LYS A 402 -8.42 17.17 21.01
CA LYS A 402 -7.34 16.87 21.95
C LYS A 402 -5.96 17.00 21.30
N MET A 403 -5.79 16.54 20.07
CA MET A 403 -4.54 16.72 19.32
C MET A 403 -4.25 18.18 19.06
N LYS A 404 -5.25 19.00 18.73
CA LYS A 404 -5.09 20.45 18.54
C LYS A 404 -4.71 21.19 19.81
N GLU A 405 -5.27 20.82 20.95
CA GLU A 405 -4.87 21.38 22.27
C GLU A 405 -3.39 21.10 22.56
N ILE A 406 -2.94 19.87 22.30
CA ILE A 406 -1.54 19.49 22.46
C ILE A 406 -0.65 20.29 21.49
N GLU A 407 -1.07 20.43 20.22
CA GLU A 407 -0.34 21.25 19.25
C GLU A 407 -0.18 22.70 19.72
N ARG A 408 -1.24 23.32 20.23
CA ARG A 408 -1.20 24.69 20.78
C ARG A 408 -0.23 24.84 21.95
N SER A 409 -0.05 23.80 22.74
CA SER A 409 0.89 23.82 23.89
C SER A 409 2.37 23.80 23.48
N LEU A 410 2.68 23.55 22.20
CA LEU A 410 4.04 23.55 21.65
C LEU A 410 4.47 24.91 21.07
N ASN A 411 3.54 25.83 20.92
CA ASN A 411 3.79 27.19 20.43
C ASN A 411 3.83 28.15 21.60
#